data_fa9142614f7eec6b6b32947751c831c6
#
_entry.id   fa9142614f7eec6b6b32947751c831c6
#
_cell.length_a   1.000
_cell.length_b   1.000
_cell.length_c   1.000
_cell.angle_alpha   90.00
_cell.angle_beta   90.00
_cell.angle_gamma   90.00
#
_symmetry.space_group_name_H-M   'P 1'
#
loop_
_entity.id
_entity.type
_entity.pdbx_description
1 polymer ?
#
loop_
_entity_poly.entity_id
_entity_poly.type
_entity_poly.pdbx_seq_one_letter_code
_entity_poly.pdbx_strand_id
1 'polypeptide(L)'
;MISDSVWIVGSSRSGKTHSLVTQFCTWLQNDLNNRKQPSRRQAQVRNISQRLNQNQPGVLILAANDDNRHQLADRIIAATNGKYPVRAKTPLGFFQDEVILFWPLLIDLLNLKAQFPVRLRPETEQELATELWRSHLNAEIPSVSGVNQYRLIRRILDLLQLAAYSDTPLEEILSVLEQGLAEGTNGIIEPNLAVSLLLKWRSWCLERGLLTYGIITQLYAQHLLPDPNYQQHLTRRYQFLLADDVDDYPGVARSLFEFLLDAGAVGAFTYNPDGGVRLGLGADPKYLEGLAKRCQVKTLSQAPLISLGETLGESIVQSVTDPMTLLSLPPSVQSLQTTSRRELLRQTAELIITAVQSGQVEPQEVAIIAPGLDAIARYSLGEILAKKGIPVESLNDQRPLTSSPVIRALLTLLALVYAGLGRLVDRDAVAEMLVVLSQKTGDKGTRGQGDKETRGQGDKG
;
A
#
# COMPACT_ATOMS: atom_id res chain seq x y z
N MET A 1 22.20 -27.17 6.35
CA MET A 1 21.14 -27.31 7.39
C MET A 1 19.82 -26.92 6.72
N ILE A 2 18.80 -27.77 6.75
CA ILE A 2 17.48 -27.45 6.22
C ILE A 2 16.91 -26.39 7.15
N SER A 3 16.60 -25.21 6.60
CA SER A 3 16.01 -24.10 7.36
C SER A 3 14.59 -24.51 7.83
N ASP A 4 14.23 -24.15 9.07
CA ASP A 4 12.85 -24.30 9.57
C ASP A 4 11.87 -23.29 8.93
N SER A 5 12.36 -22.49 8.01
CA SER A 5 11.57 -21.50 7.26
C SER A 5 10.77 -22.16 6.14
N VAL A 6 9.58 -21.64 5.86
CA VAL A 6 8.61 -22.20 4.91
C VAL A 6 8.27 -21.19 3.82
N TRP A 7 8.28 -21.65 2.58
CA TRP A 7 7.84 -20.90 1.40
C TRP A 7 6.58 -21.55 0.82
N ILE A 8 5.44 -20.87 0.97
CA ILE A 8 4.12 -21.38 0.63
C ILE A 8 3.73 -20.82 -0.74
N VAL A 9 3.68 -21.68 -1.74
CA VAL A 9 3.33 -21.33 -3.13
C VAL A 9 1.89 -21.71 -3.43
N GLY A 10 1.15 -20.82 -4.06
CA GLY A 10 -0.20 -21.11 -4.54
C GLY A 10 -0.85 -19.93 -5.24
N SER A 11 -1.82 -20.21 -6.10
CA SER A 11 -2.62 -19.20 -6.80
C SER A 11 -3.48 -18.36 -5.84
N SER A 12 -4.15 -17.35 -6.34
CA SER A 12 -5.13 -16.61 -5.57
C SER A 12 -6.23 -17.57 -5.06
N ARG A 13 -6.65 -17.37 -3.79
CA ARG A 13 -7.67 -18.21 -3.09
C ARG A 13 -7.27 -19.67 -2.83
N SER A 14 -6.03 -20.08 -3.05
CA SER A 14 -5.53 -21.44 -2.71
C SER A 14 -5.39 -21.71 -1.21
N GLY A 15 -5.64 -20.73 -0.34
CA GLY A 15 -5.49 -20.87 1.10
C GLY A 15 -4.12 -20.52 1.66
N LYS A 16 -3.29 -19.78 0.92
CA LYS A 16 -1.94 -19.32 1.34
C LYS A 16 -1.95 -18.67 2.71
N THR A 17 -2.77 -17.61 2.88
CA THR A 17 -2.89 -16.86 4.14
C THR A 17 -3.35 -17.75 5.29
N HIS A 18 -4.27 -18.71 5.05
CA HIS A 18 -4.68 -19.68 6.06
C HIS A 18 -3.52 -20.57 6.49
N SER A 19 -2.74 -21.07 5.54
CA SER A 19 -1.54 -21.87 5.81
C SER A 19 -0.49 -21.07 6.60
N LEU A 20 -0.34 -19.78 6.29
CA LEU A 20 0.55 -18.85 6.98
C LEU A 20 0.14 -18.67 8.45
N VAL A 21 -1.15 -18.43 8.71
CA VAL A 21 -1.70 -18.32 10.08
C VAL A 21 -1.55 -19.63 10.85
N THR A 22 -1.75 -20.78 10.19
CA THR A 22 -1.54 -22.09 10.80
C THR A 22 -0.07 -22.29 11.21
N GLN A 23 0.87 -21.87 10.38
CA GLN A 23 2.31 -21.92 10.69
C GLN A 23 2.63 -21.06 11.92
N PHE A 24 2.07 -19.86 12.01
CA PHE A 24 2.19 -19.00 13.18
C PHE A 24 1.68 -19.68 14.45
N CYS A 25 0.49 -20.28 14.40
CA CYS A 25 -0.07 -21.04 15.53
C CYS A 25 0.81 -22.24 15.94
N THR A 26 1.41 -22.92 14.97
CA THR A 26 2.34 -24.02 15.22
C THR A 26 3.59 -23.55 15.97
N TRP A 27 4.16 -22.41 15.60
CA TRP A 27 5.28 -21.82 16.33
C TRP A 27 4.93 -21.52 17.80
N LEU A 28 3.74 -20.96 18.03
CA LEU A 28 3.26 -20.68 19.38
C LEU A 28 3.06 -21.95 20.22
N GLN A 29 2.52 -23.02 19.62
CA GLN A 29 2.29 -24.30 20.32
C GLN A 29 3.60 -24.98 20.67
N ASN A 30 4.57 -24.99 19.75
CA ASN A 30 5.90 -25.57 19.98
C ASN A 30 6.63 -24.83 21.11
N ASP A 31 6.47 -23.52 21.20
CA ASP A 31 7.05 -22.75 22.29
C ASP A 31 6.41 -23.08 23.65
N LEU A 32 5.12 -23.30 23.69
CA LEU A 32 4.40 -23.71 24.90
C LEU A 32 4.79 -25.13 25.37
N ASN A 33 5.02 -26.06 24.44
CA ASN A 33 5.42 -27.43 24.74
C ASN A 33 6.88 -27.52 25.23
N ASN A 34 7.78 -26.71 24.67
CA ASN A 34 9.18 -26.64 25.08
C ASN A 34 9.37 -26.06 26.49
N ARG A 35 8.40 -25.31 27.01
CA ARG A 35 8.40 -24.86 28.42
C ARG A 35 8.24 -25.99 29.42
N LYS A 36 7.62 -27.11 29.01
CA LYS A 36 7.38 -28.28 29.90
C LYS A 36 8.57 -29.22 30.05
N GLN A 37 9.62 -29.10 29.17
CA GLN A 37 10.86 -29.89 29.22
C GLN A 37 12.07 -29.05 28.83
N PRO A 38 12.83 -28.48 29.78
CA PRO A 38 14.03 -27.70 29.45
C PRO A 38 15.19 -28.61 29.12
N SER A 39 15.48 -28.90 27.85
CA SER A 39 16.70 -29.52 27.39
C SER A 39 17.76 -28.47 27.06
N ARG A 40 19.01 -28.72 27.52
CA ARG A 40 20.16 -27.80 27.48
C ARG A 40 20.61 -27.30 26.07
N ARG A 41 20.06 -27.83 24.97
CA ARG A 41 20.42 -27.41 23.59
C ARG A 41 19.52 -26.32 22.98
N GLN A 42 18.44 -25.91 23.66
CA GLN A 42 17.44 -25.00 23.14
C GLN A 42 17.54 -23.55 23.69
N ALA A 43 18.67 -23.21 24.28
CA ALA A 43 18.89 -21.85 24.82
C ALA A 43 18.95 -20.75 23.73
N GLN A 44 18.96 -21.11 22.44
CA GLN A 44 18.98 -20.13 21.34
C GLN A 44 17.61 -19.79 20.75
N VAL A 45 16.58 -20.63 20.91
CA VAL A 45 15.21 -20.29 20.51
C VAL A 45 14.55 -19.55 21.66
N ARG A 46 14.76 -18.25 21.71
CA ARG A 46 14.15 -17.41 22.74
C ARG A 46 12.63 -17.44 22.63
N ASN A 47 11.98 -17.80 23.69
CA ASN A 47 10.55 -17.97 23.88
C ASN A 47 9.70 -16.81 23.30
N ILE A 48 8.88 -17.05 22.26
CA ILE A 48 7.92 -16.10 21.71
C ILE A 48 7.03 -15.54 22.82
N SER A 49 6.48 -16.39 23.68
CA SER A 49 5.54 -15.97 24.75
C SER A 49 6.21 -15.13 25.84
N GLN A 50 7.50 -15.30 26.14
CA GLN A 50 8.20 -14.40 27.06
C GLN A 50 8.41 -13.02 26.48
N ARG A 51 8.61 -12.90 25.18
CA ARG A 51 8.79 -11.62 24.50
C ARG A 51 7.46 -10.91 24.29
N LEU A 52 6.39 -11.64 23.98
CA LEU A 52 5.04 -11.09 23.88
C LEU A 52 4.56 -10.53 25.23
N ASN A 53 4.93 -11.19 26.34
CA ASN A 53 4.65 -10.66 27.70
C ASN A 53 5.51 -9.43 28.06
N GLN A 54 6.58 -9.14 27.31
CA GLN A 54 7.40 -7.94 27.50
C GLN A 54 7.02 -6.76 26.59
N ASN A 55 5.83 -6.77 25.99
CA ASN A 55 5.34 -5.77 25.01
C ASN A 55 6.22 -5.62 23.75
N GLN A 56 7.12 -6.55 23.45
CA GLN A 56 7.90 -6.56 22.23
C GLN A 56 7.50 -7.75 21.35
N PRO A 57 6.90 -7.51 20.19
CA PRO A 57 6.54 -8.59 19.27
C PRO A 57 7.84 -9.26 18.77
N GLY A 58 8.05 -10.54 19.14
CA GLY A 58 9.13 -11.36 18.61
C GLY A 58 8.91 -11.78 17.15
N VAL A 59 7.79 -11.42 16.57
CA VAL A 59 7.37 -11.76 15.20
C VAL A 59 7.19 -10.47 14.39
N LEU A 60 7.89 -10.35 13.27
CA LEU A 60 7.62 -9.34 12.27
C LEU A 60 6.53 -9.86 11.33
N ILE A 61 5.38 -9.19 11.30
CA ILE A 61 4.23 -9.58 10.47
C ILE A 61 4.06 -8.53 9.38
N LEU A 62 4.15 -8.97 8.12
CA LEU A 62 4.06 -8.12 6.95
C LEU A 62 2.96 -8.61 6.00
N ALA A 63 2.31 -7.67 5.32
CA ALA A 63 1.35 -7.93 4.25
C ALA A 63 1.51 -6.90 3.13
N ALA A 64 1.07 -7.23 1.92
CA ALA A 64 1.32 -6.45 0.72
C ALA A 64 0.77 -5.02 0.76
N ASN A 65 -0.41 -4.84 1.33
CA ASN A 65 -1.09 -3.55 1.43
C ASN A 65 -1.88 -3.43 2.75
N ASP A 66 -2.51 -2.29 2.97
CA ASP A 66 -3.23 -2.02 4.22
C ASP A 66 -4.44 -2.92 4.43
N ASP A 67 -5.18 -3.28 3.39
CA ASP A 67 -6.34 -4.17 3.50
C ASP A 67 -5.89 -5.60 3.85
N ASN A 68 -4.90 -6.12 3.15
CA ASN A 68 -4.31 -7.43 3.45
C ASN A 68 -3.71 -7.46 4.86
N ARG A 69 -3.10 -6.36 5.30
CA ARG A 69 -2.55 -6.20 6.66
C ARG A 69 -3.63 -6.30 7.74
N HIS A 70 -4.77 -5.64 7.55
CA HIS A 70 -5.90 -5.73 8.49
C HIS A 70 -6.49 -7.14 8.49
N GLN A 71 -6.74 -7.72 7.32
CA GLN A 71 -7.27 -9.08 7.21
C GLN A 71 -6.35 -10.13 7.83
N LEU A 72 -5.03 -10.02 7.61
CA LEU A 72 -4.05 -10.92 8.23
C LEU A 72 -4.05 -10.79 9.75
N ALA A 73 -4.05 -9.55 10.25
CA ALA A 73 -4.11 -9.29 11.69
C ALA A 73 -5.38 -9.89 12.32
N ASP A 74 -6.55 -9.66 11.73
CA ASP A 74 -7.83 -10.19 12.21
C ASP A 74 -7.85 -11.72 12.23
N ARG A 75 -7.32 -12.36 11.19
CA ARG A 75 -7.21 -13.84 11.13
C ARG A 75 -6.29 -14.39 12.22
N ILE A 76 -5.16 -13.73 12.48
CA ILE A 76 -4.24 -14.14 13.56
C ILE A 76 -4.90 -13.93 14.93
N ILE A 77 -5.57 -12.80 15.14
CA ILE A 77 -6.31 -12.52 16.39
C ILE A 77 -7.38 -13.58 16.63
N ALA A 78 -8.17 -13.90 15.60
CA ALA A 78 -9.19 -14.94 15.69
C ALA A 78 -8.59 -16.32 15.98
N ALA A 79 -7.52 -16.72 15.27
CA ALA A 79 -6.86 -18.01 15.46
C ALA A 79 -6.20 -18.17 16.85
N THR A 80 -5.81 -17.06 17.48
CA THR A 80 -5.18 -17.04 18.80
C THR A 80 -6.14 -16.66 19.93
N ASN A 81 -7.42 -16.45 19.63
CA ASN A 81 -8.44 -15.96 20.58
C ASN A 81 -8.00 -14.66 21.29
N GLY A 82 -7.36 -13.75 20.59
CA GLY A 82 -6.88 -12.49 21.13
C GLY A 82 -5.76 -12.58 22.17
N LYS A 83 -5.15 -13.74 22.37
CA LYS A 83 -4.12 -13.94 23.42
C LYS A 83 -2.79 -13.27 23.10
N TYR A 84 -2.57 -12.89 21.86
CA TYR A 84 -1.29 -12.32 21.39
C TYR A 84 -1.52 -10.95 20.75
N PRO A 85 -0.74 -9.94 21.13
CA PRO A 85 -0.80 -8.64 20.47
C PRO A 85 -0.26 -8.78 19.05
N VAL A 86 -1.08 -8.45 18.05
CA VAL A 86 -0.72 -8.51 16.63
C VAL A 86 -0.45 -7.10 16.13
N ARG A 87 0.74 -6.90 15.57
CA ARG A 87 1.09 -5.64 14.91
C ARG A 87 1.61 -5.97 13.51
N ALA A 88 0.69 -6.06 12.56
CA ALA A 88 1.02 -6.22 11.15
C ALA A 88 1.34 -4.87 10.49
N LYS A 89 2.26 -4.86 9.53
CA LYS A 89 2.67 -3.68 8.76
C LYS A 89 2.75 -4.02 7.27
N THR A 90 2.79 -3.01 6.43
CA THR A 90 3.28 -3.17 5.05
C THR A 90 4.80 -3.01 5.03
N PRO A 91 5.54 -3.52 4.03
CA PRO A 91 6.99 -3.33 3.93
C PRO A 91 7.38 -1.85 4.00
N LEU A 92 6.72 -1.00 3.22
CA LEU A 92 6.99 0.45 3.21
C LEU A 92 6.62 1.12 4.53
N GLY A 93 5.52 0.71 5.16
CA GLY A 93 5.14 1.18 6.49
C GLY A 93 6.15 0.77 7.55
N PHE A 94 6.73 -0.42 7.43
CA PHE A 94 7.82 -0.87 8.30
C PHE A 94 9.08 -0.02 8.10
N PHE A 95 9.54 0.17 6.86
CA PHE A 95 10.73 0.99 6.57
C PHE A 95 10.55 2.43 7.07
N GLN A 96 9.37 3.01 6.88
CA GLN A 96 9.05 4.33 7.37
C GLN A 96 9.17 4.45 8.90
N ASP A 97 8.54 3.51 9.62
CA ASP A 97 8.57 3.53 11.08
C ASP A 97 10.00 3.34 11.60
N GLU A 98 10.82 2.49 10.96
CA GLU A 98 12.20 2.27 11.34
C GLU A 98 13.08 3.50 11.06
N VAL A 99 12.94 4.14 9.91
CA VAL A 99 13.68 5.37 9.57
C VAL A 99 13.33 6.50 10.54
N ILE A 100 12.06 6.67 10.90
CA ILE A 100 11.64 7.67 11.88
C ILE A 100 12.17 7.34 13.27
N LEU A 101 12.08 6.07 13.70
CA LEU A 101 12.54 5.63 15.01
C LEU A 101 14.06 5.80 15.18
N PHE A 102 14.82 5.50 14.16
CA PHE A 102 16.28 5.57 14.14
C PHE A 102 16.81 6.85 13.47
N TRP A 103 15.97 7.89 13.38
CA TRP A 103 16.39 9.17 12.82
C TRP A 103 17.62 9.77 13.48
N PRO A 104 17.78 9.73 14.82
CA PRO A 104 19.02 10.17 15.47
C PRO A 104 20.27 9.47 14.96
N LEU A 105 20.22 8.16 14.72
CA LEU A 105 21.32 7.41 14.14
C LEU A 105 21.65 7.87 12.71
N LEU A 106 20.62 8.15 11.90
CA LEU A 106 20.80 8.68 10.55
C LEU A 106 21.35 10.11 10.53
N ILE A 107 21.01 10.93 11.53
CA ILE A 107 21.64 12.26 11.71
C ILE A 107 23.15 12.11 11.87
N ASP A 108 23.59 11.21 12.75
CA ASP A 108 25.02 10.99 13.00
C ASP A 108 25.73 10.39 11.77
N LEU A 109 25.12 9.39 11.11
CA LEU A 109 25.70 8.73 9.93
C LEU A 109 25.83 9.65 8.71
N LEU A 110 24.85 10.52 8.50
CA LEU A 110 24.74 11.36 7.29
C LEU A 110 25.04 12.86 7.57
N ASN A 111 25.37 13.19 8.81
CA ASN A 111 25.58 14.57 9.25
C ASN A 111 24.41 15.51 8.87
N LEU A 112 23.17 15.05 9.14
CA LEU A 112 21.97 15.79 8.80
C LEU A 112 21.76 16.97 9.76
N LYS A 113 21.26 18.09 9.21
CA LYS A 113 20.94 19.29 10.01
C LYS A 113 19.54 19.24 10.62
N ALA A 114 18.63 18.52 9.97
CA ALA A 114 17.24 18.43 10.40
C ALA A 114 17.08 17.52 11.61
N GLN A 115 16.61 18.04 12.73
CA GLN A 115 16.44 17.28 13.97
C GLN A 115 15.23 16.34 13.93
N PHE A 116 14.19 16.68 13.19
CA PHE A 116 12.96 15.91 13.10
C PHE A 116 12.60 15.59 11.65
N PRO A 117 12.27 14.32 11.34
CA PRO A 117 11.82 13.93 10.00
C PRO A 117 10.35 14.28 9.81
N VAL A 118 10.00 14.78 8.62
CA VAL A 118 8.63 15.10 8.22
C VAL A 118 8.30 14.35 6.95
N ARG A 119 7.27 13.49 7.01
CA ARG A 119 6.80 12.76 5.85
C ARG A 119 6.04 13.68 4.90
N LEU A 120 6.42 13.65 3.63
CA LEU A 120 5.69 14.32 2.54
C LEU A 120 4.63 13.40 1.96
N ARG A 121 3.48 13.98 1.61
CA ARG A 121 2.48 13.32 0.76
C ARG A 121 2.91 13.46 -0.71
N PRO A 122 2.52 12.55 -1.61
CA PRO A 122 2.89 12.62 -3.02
C PRO A 122 2.52 13.94 -3.71
N GLU A 123 1.40 14.54 -3.32
CA GLU A 123 0.95 15.83 -3.87
C GLU A 123 1.90 16.96 -3.45
N THR A 124 2.20 17.02 -2.15
CA THR A 124 3.15 18.03 -1.59
C THR A 124 4.56 17.81 -2.11
N GLU A 125 5.00 16.56 -2.25
CA GLU A 125 6.26 16.19 -2.89
C GLU A 125 6.35 16.80 -4.27
N GLN A 126 5.31 16.63 -5.08
CA GLN A 126 5.28 17.11 -6.45
C GLN A 126 5.24 18.63 -6.54
N GLU A 127 4.49 19.31 -5.67
CA GLU A 127 4.43 20.76 -5.60
C GLU A 127 5.81 21.37 -5.27
N LEU A 128 6.46 20.85 -4.23
CA LEU A 128 7.78 21.31 -3.80
C LEU A 128 8.86 21.04 -4.86
N ALA A 129 8.84 19.86 -5.50
CA ALA A 129 9.74 19.54 -6.59
C ALA A 129 9.52 20.46 -7.79
N THR A 130 8.26 20.77 -8.14
CA THR A 130 7.92 21.73 -9.21
C THR A 130 8.54 23.08 -8.94
N GLU A 131 8.46 23.57 -7.72
CA GLU A 131 9.02 24.87 -7.36
C GLU A 131 10.55 24.84 -7.40
N LEU A 132 11.17 23.81 -6.83
CA LEU A 132 12.62 23.66 -6.79
C LEU A 132 13.23 23.55 -8.19
N TRP A 133 12.57 22.90 -9.12
CA TRP A 133 13.05 22.64 -10.47
C TRP A 133 12.62 23.67 -11.51
N ARG A 134 11.77 24.64 -11.15
CA ARG A 134 11.17 25.62 -12.08
C ARG A 134 12.19 26.28 -12.99
N SER A 135 13.33 26.73 -12.44
CA SER A 135 14.38 27.39 -13.24
C SER A 135 15.05 26.46 -14.25
N HIS A 136 15.26 25.19 -13.91
CA HIS A 136 15.88 24.19 -14.78
C HIS A 136 14.92 23.73 -15.89
N LEU A 137 13.67 23.49 -15.51
CA LEU A 137 12.64 23.05 -16.45
C LEU A 137 12.32 24.12 -17.51
N ASN A 138 12.32 25.40 -17.13
CA ASN A 138 12.09 26.50 -18.06
C ASN A 138 13.28 26.75 -19.01
N ALA A 139 14.51 26.41 -18.59
CA ALA A 139 15.72 26.62 -19.40
C ALA A 139 15.94 25.48 -20.42
N GLU A 140 15.64 24.25 -20.06
CA GLU A 140 16.04 23.07 -20.81
C GLU A 140 14.88 22.36 -21.54
N ILE A 141 13.62 22.65 -21.18
CA ILE A 141 12.45 22.10 -21.86
C ILE A 141 11.76 23.21 -22.67
N PRO A 142 12.02 23.31 -23.99
CA PRO A 142 11.30 24.26 -24.82
C PRO A 142 9.79 23.97 -24.76
N SER A 143 8.97 25.01 -24.73
CA SER A 143 7.50 24.98 -24.69
C SER A 143 6.83 24.28 -25.90
N VAL A 144 7.62 23.70 -26.81
CA VAL A 144 7.23 23.17 -28.12
C VAL A 144 6.66 21.75 -28.06
N SER A 145 6.88 20.99 -27.00
CA SER A 145 6.61 19.54 -27.07
C SER A 145 5.25 19.10 -26.51
N GLY A 146 4.36 19.97 -26.11
CA GLY A 146 3.02 19.58 -25.63
C GLY A 146 3.02 18.65 -24.39
N VAL A 147 4.18 18.42 -23.79
CA VAL A 147 4.33 17.57 -22.61
C VAL A 147 3.83 18.34 -21.38
N ASN A 148 2.87 17.76 -20.69
CA ASN A 148 2.38 18.33 -19.43
C ASN A 148 3.51 18.26 -18.38
N GLN A 149 4.04 19.44 -18.03
CA GLN A 149 5.14 19.59 -17.05
C GLN A 149 4.84 18.87 -15.71
N TYR A 150 3.60 18.85 -15.29
CA TYR A 150 3.17 18.16 -14.07
C TYR A 150 3.41 16.64 -14.17
N ARG A 151 3.07 16.02 -15.32
CA ARG A 151 3.32 14.59 -15.55
C ARG A 151 4.80 14.27 -15.65
N LEU A 152 5.57 15.18 -16.19
CA LEU A 152 7.01 15.04 -16.33
C LEU A 152 7.69 14.98 -14.96
N ILE A 153 7.37 15.93 -14.09
CA ILE A 153 7.89 15.99 -12.71
C ILE A 153 7.54 14.72 -11.97
N ARG A 154 6.27 14.28 -12.06
CA ARG A 154 5.86 13.03 -11.41
C ARG A 154 6.68 11.83 -11.88
N ARG A 155 6.93 11.70 -13.19
CA ARG A 155 7.77 10.64 -13.74
C ARG A 155 9.20 10.66 -13.19
N ILE A 156 9.80 11.85 -13.07
CA ILE A 156 11.15 11.96 -12.49
C ILE A 156 11.14 11.50 -11.02
N LEU A 157 10.17 11.93 -10.23
CA LEU A 157 10.04 11.51 -8.83
C LEU A 157 9.78 9.99 -8.70
N ASP A 158 9.00 9.42 -9.62
CA ASP A 158 8.75 7.97 -9.67
C ASP A 158 10.03 7.18 -9.95
N LEU A 159 10.98 7.69 -10.73
CA LEU A 159 12.29 7.04 -10.93
C LEU A 159 13.08 6.89 -9.64
N LEU A 160 13.10 7.92 -8.79
CA LEU A 160 13.73 7.84 -7.46
C LEU A 160 13.09 6.75 -6.61
N GLN A 161 11.77 6.70 -6.62
CA GLN A 161 11.02 5.73 -5.83
C GLN A 161 11.25 4.29 -6.33
N LEU A 162 11.19 4.07 -7.64
CA LEU A 162 11.42 2.75 -8.24
C LEU A 162 12.86 2.27 -8.03
N ALA A 163 13.85 3.15 -8.19
CA ALA A 163 15.24 2.83 -7.93
C ALA A 163 15.44 2.42 -6.45
N ALA A 164 14.85 3.19 -5.52
CA ALA A 164 14.92 2.85 -4.11
C ALA A 164 14.23 1.51 -3.78
N TYR A 165 13.13 1.19 -4.44
CA TYR A 165 12.42 -0.09 -4.23
C TYR A 165 13.20 -1.31 -4.73
N SER A 166 13.98 -1.14 -5.80
CA SER A 166 14.87 -2.19 -6.33
C SER A 166 16.25 -2.21 -5.66
N ASP A 167 16.49 -1.37 -4.64
CA ASP A 167 17.80 -1.19 -4.01
C ASP A 167 18.89 -0.75 -4.99
N THR A 168 18.49 0.01 -6.02
CA THR A 168 19.42 0.56 -7.02
C THR A 168 20.02 1.87 -6.48
N PRO A 169 21.37 1.99 -6.39
CA PRO A 169 22.01 3.22 -5.99
C PRO A 169 21.69 4.37 -6.95
N LEU A 170 21.65 5.61 -6.43
CA LEU A 170 21.37 6.79 -7.27
C LEU A 170 22.38 6.97 -8.39
N GLU A 171 23.62 6.59 -8.15
CA GLU A 171 24.74 6.66 -9.08
C GLU A 171 24.54 5.74 -10.29
N GLU A 172 23.81 4.65 -10.13
CA GLU A 172 23.52 3.67 -11.18
C GLU A 172 22.27 4.02 -11.99
N ILE A 173 21.42 4.95 -11.53
CA ILE A 173 20.20 5.33 -12.27
C ILE A 173 20.53 5.82 -13.66
N LEU A 174 21.63 6.58 -13.85
CA LEU A 174 22.04 7.07 -15.14
C LEU A 174 22.30 5.92 -16.14
N SER A 175 23.10 4.94 -15.73
CA SER A 175 23.44 3.79 -16.59
C SER A 175 22.21 2.94 -16.94
N VAL A 176 21.29 2.78 -15.99
CA VAL A 176 20.02 2.05 -16.22
C VAL A 176 19.13 2.80 -17.21
N LEU A 177 19.03 4.13 -17.10
CA LEU A 177 18.26 4.93 -18.04
C LEU A 177 18.87 4.95 -19.43
N GLU A 178 20.19 5.05 -19.55
CA GLU A 178 20.90 5.02 -20.84
C GLU A 178 20.72 3.67 -21.54
N GLN A 179 20.80 2.56 -20.81
CA GLN A 179 20.54 1.22 -21.35
C GLN A 179 19.09 1.05 -21.81
N GLY A 180 18.13 1.49 -21.01
CA GLY A 180 16.71 1.38 -21.34
C GLY A 180 16.30 2.27 -22.52
N LEU A 181 16.95 3.42 -22.72
CA LEU A 181 16.68 4.32 -23.85
C LEU A 181 17.33 3.86 -25.16
N ALA A 182 18.42 3.10 -25.09
CA ALA A 182 19.08 2.53 -26.28
C ALA A 182 18.20 1.54 -27.04
N GLU A 183 17.16 0.99 -26.39
CA GLU A 183 16.21 0.03 -26.96
C GLU A 183 15.00 0.65 -27.66
N GLY A 184 15.01 1.95 -27.96
CA GLY A 184 14.07 2.54 -28.95
C GLY A 184 12.93 3.40 -28.42
N THR A 185 12.98 3.86 -27.18
CA THR A 185 12.04 4.85 -26.66
C THR A 185 12.64 6.26 -26.78
N ASN A 186 12.02 7.15 -27.57
CA ASN A 186 12.31 8.59 -27.50
C ASN A 186 12.01 9.07 -26.07
N GLY A 187 13.05 9.12 -25.22
CA GLY A 187 12.95 9.58 -23.86
C GLY A 187 12.41 11.02 -23.82
N ILE A 188 11.40 11.24 -23.01
CA ILE A 188 10.79 12.58 -22.83
C ILE A 188 11.77 13.53 -22.10
N ILE A 189 12.83 12.98 -21.47
CA ILE A 189 13.85 13.73 -20.71
C ILE A 189 15.21 13.12 -20.96
N GLU A 190 16.22 13.99 -21.07
CA GLU A 190 17.60 13.57 -21.07
C GLU A 190 17.99 12.89 -19.74
N PRO A 191 18.61 11.70 -19.74
CA PRO A 191 18.95 10.95 -18.53
C PRO A 191 19.79 11.75 -17.53
N ASN A 192 20.80 12.49 -18.03
CA ASN A 192 21.67 13.32 -17.19
C ASN A 192 20.88 14.41 -16.44
N LEU A 193 19.94 15.07 -17.14
CA LEU A 193 19.08 16.06 -16.51
C LEU A 193 18.21 15.42 -15.43
N ALA A 194 17.56 14.29 -15.72
CA ALA A 194 16.72 13.59 -14.75
C ALA A 194 17.49 13.25 -13.48
N VAL A 195 18.69 12.67 -13.60
CA VAL A 195 19.53 12.30 -12.46
C VAL A 195 19.99 13.53 -11.69
N SER A 196 20.40 14.61 -12.38
CA SER A 196 20.81 15.85 -11.70
C SER A 196 19.68 16.47 -10.88
N LEU A 197 18.45 16.46 -11.40
CA LEU A 197 17.27 16.91 -10.68
C LEU A 197 16.95 16.03 -9.46
N LEU A 198 17.09 14.70 -9.58
CA LEU A 198 16.89 13.76 -8.49
C LEU A 198 17.91 13.93 -7.36
N LEU A 199 19.19 14.09 -7.69
CA LEU A 199 20.25 14.35 -6.72
C LEU A 199 20.00 15.67 -5.95
N LYS A 200 19.61 16.72 -6.68
CA LYS A 200 19.25 18.00 -6.10
C LYS A 200 18.02 17.87 -5.18
N TRP A 201 17.01 17.14 -5.61
CA TRP A 201 15.81 16.89 -4.82
C TRP A 201 16.13 16.14 -3.52
N ARG A 202 16.89 15.06 -3.61
CA ARG A 202 17.31 14.27 -2.46
C ARG A 202 18.06 15.11 -1.44
N SER A 203 19.07 15.85 -1.88
CA SER A 203 19.89 16.70 -0.99
C SER A 203 19.02 17.77 -0.33
N TRP A 204 18.16 18.43 -1.08
CA TRP A 204 17.26 19.47 -0.58
C TRP A 204 16.27 18.92 0.46
N CYS A 205 15.74 17.72 0.24
CA CYS A 205 14.87 17.04 1.20
C CYS A 205 15.61 16.66 2.49
N LEU A 206 16.78 16.05 2.39
CA LEU A 206 17.55 15.60 3.55
C LEU A 206 18.03 16.77 4.42
N GLU A 207 18.43 17.89 3.83
CA GLU A 207 18.78 19.10 4.58
C GLU A 207 17.64 19.62 5.46
N ARG A 208 16.39 19.34 5.08
CA ARG A 208 15.16 19.78 5.74
C ARG A 208 14.45 18.70 6.53
N GLY A 209 14.97 17.47 6.52
CA GLY A 209 14.32 16.31 7.12
C GLY A 209 13.02 15.89 6.42
N LEU A 210 12.86 16.23 5.13
CA LEU A 210 11.67 15.88 4.37
C LEU A 210 11.82 14.48 3.81
N LEU A 211 10.85 13.63 4.08
CA LEU A 211 10.87 12.21 3.73
C LEU A 211 9.79 11.87 2.72
N THR A 212 10.18 11.45 1.53
CA THR A 212 9.33 10.83 0.53
C THR A 212 9.42 9.31 0.60
N TYR A 213 8.55 8.57 -0.07
CA TYR A 213 8.63 7.10 -0.08
C TYR A 213 9.97 6.59 -0.64
N GLY A 214 10.48 7.19 -1.72
CA GLY A 214 11.78 6.84 -2.29
C GLY A 214 12.93 7.11 -1.31
N ILE A 215 12.96 8.30 -0.70
CA ILE A 215 14.00 8.67 0.28
C ILE A 215 13.96 7.76 1.51
N ILE A 216 12.76 7.46 2.06
CA ILE A 216 12.60 6.53 3.18
C ILE A 216 13.21 5.17 2.85
N THR A 217 12.82 4.61 1.69
CA THR A 217 13.28 3.27 1.29
C THR A 217 14.80 3.26 1.06
N GLN A 218 15.32 4.30 0.42
CA GLN A 218 16.77 4.43 0.21
C GLN A 218 17.53 4.56 1.54
N LEU A 219 17.08 5.41 2.46
CA LEU A 219 17.72 5.57 3.79
C LEU A 219 17.69 4.25 4.55
N TYR A 220 16.58 3.52 4.47
CA TYR A 220 16.46 2.23 5.10
C TYR A 220 17.46 1.21 4.51
N ALA A 221 17.45 1.03 3.20
CA ALA A 221 18.27 0.01 2.53
C ALA A 221 19.76 0.31 2.58
N GLN A 222 20.16 1.55 2.29
CA GLN A 222 21.57 1.90 2.10
C GLN A 222 22.29 2.34 3.38
N HIS A 223 21.56 2.84 4.37
CA HIS A 223 22.18 3.39 5.57
C HIS A 223 21.75 2.71 6.86
N LEU A 224 20.46 2.38 7.02
CA LEU A 224 19.96 1.82 8.26
C LEU A 224 20.17 0.31 8.33
N LEU A 225 19.73 -0.45 7.33
CA LEU A 225 19.85 -1.92 7.32
C LEU A 225 21.30 -2.42 7.41
N PRO A 226 22.31 -1.77 6.79
CA PRO A 226 23.70 -2.18 6.93
C PRO A 226 24.34 -1.77 8.27
N ASP A 227 23.75 -0.87 9.06
CA ASP A 227 24.34 -0.37 10.30
C ASP A 227 24.34 -1.46 11.39
N PRO A 228 25.50 -1.76 12.02
CA PRO A 228 25.61 -2.84 13.01
C PRO A 228 24.77 -2.59 14.28
N ASN A 229 24.59 -1.33 14.71
CA ASN A 229 23.76 -1.02 15.87
C ASN A 229 22.30 -1.29 15.57
N TYR A 230 21.83 -0.85 14.40
CA TYR A 230 20.47 -1.14 13.94
C TYR A 230 20.25 -2.65 13.79
N GLN A 231 21.17 -3.38 13.16
CA GLN A 231 21.12 -4.85 13.02
C GLN A 231 20.98 -5.54 14.36
N GLN A 232 21.72 -5.12 15.37
CA GLN A 232 21.61 -5.67 16.73
C GLN A 232 20.22 -5.40 17.34
N HIS A 233 19.66 -4.21 17.12
CA HIS A 233 18.30 -3.88 17.56
C HIS A 233 17.25 -4.70 16.83
N LEU A 234 17.40 -4.87 15.53
CA LEU A 234 16.48 -5.62 14.69
C LEU A 234 16.41 -7.09 15.10
N THR A 235 17.57 -7.76 15.26
CA THR A 235 17.67 -9.18 15.68
C THR A 235 17.17 -9.44 17.09
N ARG A 236 17.29 -8.44 17.98
CA ARG A 236 16.71 -8.55 19.33
C ARG A 236 15.20 -8.48 19.32
N ARG A 237 14.60 -7.72 18.39
CA ARG A 237 13.15 -7.54 18.30
C ARG A 237 12.47 -8.68 17.55
N TYR A 238 13.08 -9.16 16.46
CA TYR A 238 12.44 -10.11 15.55
C TYR A 238 13.25 -11.38 15.41
N GLN A 239 12.64 -12.50 15.78
CA GLN A 239 13.17 -13.85 15.61
C GLN A 239 12.31 -14.70 14.71
N PHE A 240 11.11 -14.23 14.42
CA PHE A 240 10.19 -14.84 13.51
C PHE A 240 9.70 -13.80 12.50
N LEU A 241 9.47 -14.25 11.29
CA LEU A 241 9.06 -13.44 10.18
C LEU A 241 7.86 -14.10 9.50
N LEU A 242 6.75 -13.37 9.42
CA LEU A 242 5.53 -13.79 8.77
C LEU A 242 5.22 -12.79 7.66
N ALA A 243 5.28 -13.20 6.39
CA ALA A 243 5.08 -12.30 5.26
C ALA A 243 4.09 -12.89 4.26
N ASP A 244 2.96 -12.20 4.06
CA ASP A 244 1.88 -12.62 3.18
C ASP A 244 1.96 -11.89 1.84
N ASP A 245 1.78 -12.63 0.73
CA ASP A 245 1.81 -12.15 -0.66
C ASP A 245 3.11 -11.38 -1.00
N VAL A 246 4.27 -12.04 -0.78
CA VAL A 246 5.59 -11.42 -1.00
C VAL A 246 5.87 -11.10 -2.48
N ASP A 247 5.11 -11.67 -3.41
CA ASP A 247 5.14 -11.32 -4.84
C ASP A 247 4.77 -9.86 -5.12
N ASP A 248 4.09 -9.19 -4.17
CA ASP A 248 3.74 -7.76 -4.24
C ASP A 248 4.73 -6.83 -3.50
N TYR A 249 5.86 -7.36 -3.01
CA TYR A 249 6.80 -6.58 -2.22
C TYR A 249 7.91 -5.94 -3.05
N PRO A 250 8.47 -4.80 -2.59
CA PRO A 250 9.65 -4.21 -3.19
C PRO A 250 10.90 -5.08 -2.95
N GLY A 251 11.86 -5.02 -3.87
CA GLY A 251 13.12 -5.79 -3.80
C GLY A 251 13.87 -5.62 -2.47
N VAL A 252 13.89 -4.41 -1.91
CA VAL A 252 14.50 -4.11 -0.60
C VAL A 252 13.96 -5.00 0.53
N ALA A 253 12.72 -5.48 0.44
CA ALA A 253 12.19 -6.40 1.44
C ALA A 253 12.96 -7.72 1.48
N ARG A 254 13.51 -8.16 0.36
CA ARG A 254 14.36 -9.34 0.32
C ARG A 254 15.65 -9.14 1.13
N SER A 255 16.31 -8.01 1.01
CA SER A 255 17.53 -7.69 1.78
C SER A 255 17.27 -7.76 3.30
N LEU A 256 16.13 -7.23 3.75
CA LEU A 256 15.69 -7.38 5.14
C LEU A 256 15.49 -8.85 5.53
N PHE A 257 14.82 -9.63 4.68
CA PHE A 257 14.51 -11.02 4.98
C PHE A 257 15.76 -11.89 5.00
N GLU A 258 16.67 -11.72 4.05
CA GLU A 258 17.95 -12.40 4.00
C GLU A 258 18.77 -12.10 5.26
N PHE A 259 18.85 -10.84 5.65
CA PHE A 259 19.54 -10.45 6.89
C PHE A 259 18.94 -11.14 8.13
N LEU A 260 17.62 -11.14 8.29
CA LEU A 260 16.98 -11.78 9.45
C LEU A 260 17.19 -13.30 9.43
N LEU A 261 17.09 -13.95 8.28
CA LEU A 261 17.33 -15.38 8.13
C LEU A 261 18.80 -15.75 8.42
N ASP A 262 19.77 -14.91 7.99
CA ASP A 262 21.19 -15.07 8.30
C ASP A 262 21.47 -14.92 9.80
N ALA A 263 20.74 -14.04 10.45
CA ALA A 263 20.80 -13.85 11.90
C ALA A 263 20.08 -14.98 12.69
N GLY A 264 19.54 -15.99 12.02
CA GLY A 264 18.89 -17.15 12.63
C GLY A 264 17.40 -16.99 12.91
N ALA A 265 16.73 -16.01 12.32
CA ALA A 265 15.28 -15.92 12.38
C ALA A 265 14.63 -17.03 11.52
N VAL A 266 13.41 -17.42 11.87
CA VAL A 266 12.61 -18.38 11.12
C VAL A 266 11.50 -17.65 10.39
N GLY A 267 11.39 -17.86 9.05
CA GLY A 267 10.44 -17.18 8.19
C GLY A 267 9.32 -18.09 7.68
N ALA A 268 8.14 -17.52 7.50
CA ALA A 268 7.07 -18.09 6.69
C ALA A 268 6.58 -17.05 5.69
N PHE A 269 6.57 -17.43 4.43
CA PHE A 269 6.32 -16.55 3.31
C PHE A 269 5.24 -17.16 2.43
N THR A 270 4.32 -16.35 1.92
CA THR A 270 3.39 -16.78 0.86
C THR A 270 3.76 -16.11 -0.45
N TYR A 271 3.60 -16.84 -1.54
CA TYR A 271 3.96 -16.41 -2.87
C TYR A 271 2.95 -16.89 -3.90
N ASN A 272 2.56 -16.01 -4.80
CA ASN A 272 1.74 -16.34 -5.95
C ASN A 272 2.59 -16.24 -7.24
N PRO A 273 2.87 -17.34 -7.94
CA PRO A 273 3.67 -17.31 -9.17
C PRO A 273 3.03 -16.48 -10.29
N ASP A 274 1.70 -16.33 -10.25
CA ASP A 274 0.94 -15.54 -11.23
C ASP A 274 0.60 -14.14 -10.70
N GLY A 275 1.19 -13.74 -9.56
CA GLY A 275 0.86 -12.53 -8.82
C GLY A 275 1.45 -11.24 -9.36
N GLY A 276 2.26 -11.24 -10.40
CA GLY A 276 3.06 -10.10 -10.88
C GLY A 276 2.28 -8.85 -11.33
N VAL A 277 1.13 -8.56 -10.73
CA VAL A 277 0.24 -7.42 -11.08
C VAL A 277 0.83 -6.06 -10.75
N ARG A 278 1.78 -5.99 -9.81
CA ARG A 278 2.46 -4.75 -9.42
C ARG A 278 3.87 -4.62 -9.97
N LEU A 279 4.24 -5.45 -10.93
CA LEU A 279 5.49 -5.33 -11.66
C LEU A 279 5.58 -3.94 -12.31
N GLY A 280 6.70 -3.24 -12.12
CA GLY A 280 6.86 -1.86 -12.55
C GLY A 280 6.16 -0.80 -11.68
N LEU A 281 5.39 -1.21 -10.67
CA LEU A 281 4.78 -0.33 -9.66
C LEU A 281 5.46 -0.48 -8.28
N GLY A 282 6.64 -1.08 -8.26
CA GLY A 282 7.46 -1.25 -7.06
C GLY A 282 7.51 -2.66 -6.50
N ALA A 283 6.83 -3.64 -7.08
CA ALA A 283 7.00 -5.06 -6.74
C ALA A 283 8.09 -5.70 -7.61
N ASP A 284 8.84 -6.62 -7.00
CA ASP A 284 9.83 -7.44 -7.70
C ASP A 284 9.65 -8.93 -7.35
N PRO A 285 8.62 -9.58 -7.92
CA PRO A 285 8.29 -10.96 -7.59
C PRO A 285 9.39 -11.95 -7.91
N LYS A 286 10.10 -11.78 -9.05
CA LYS A 286 11.19 -12.68 -9.45
C LYS A 286 12.39 -12.59 -8.53
N TYR A 287 12.71 -11.40 -8.06
CA TYR A 287 13.77 -11.21 -7.10
C TYR A 287 13.41 -11.85 -5.75
N LEU A 288 12.18 -11.61 -5.27
CA LEU A 288 11.67 -12.19 -4.01
C LEU A 288 11.60 -13.73 -4.06
N GLU A 289 11.26 -14.33 -5.21
CA GLU A 289 11.24 -15.80 -5.39
C GLU A 289 12.56 -16.46 -5.06
N GLY A 290 13.67 -15.75 -5.23
CA GLY A 290 14.99 -16.24 -4.86
C GLY A 290 15.14 -16.69 -3.41
N LEU A 291 14.28 -16.20 -2.49
CA LEU A 291 14.23 -16.64 -1.09
C LEU A 291 13.75 -18.08 -0.91
N ALA A 292 13.01 -18.63 -1.88
CA ALA A 292 12.53 -20.01 -1.83
C ALA A 292 13.67 -21.02 -1.64
N LYS A 293 14.88 -20.71 -2.17
CA LYS A 293 16.08 -21.54 -2.04
C LYS A 293 16.53 -21.72 -0.58
N ARG A 294 16.10 -20.84 0.31
CA ARG A 294 16.46 -20.84 1.74
C ARG A 294 15.36 -21.45 2.63
N CYS A 295 14.24 -21.85 2.04
CA CYS A 295 13.05 -22.31 2.75
C CYS A 295 12.64 -23.71 2.30
N GLN A 296 11.83 -24.37 3.11
CA GLN A 296 11.09 -25.55 2.69
C GLN A 296 9.90 -25.10 1.82
N VAL A 297 9.89 -25.51 0.57
CA VAL A 297 8.80 -25.14 -0.36
C VAL A 297 7.59 -26.03 -0.14
N LYS A 298 6.43 -25.39 0.10
CA LYS A 298 5.13 -26.05 0.22
C LYS A 298 4.20 -25.52 -0.83
N THR A 299 3.86 -26.33 -1.84
CA THR A 299 2.92 -25.96 -2.88
C THR A 299 1.50 -26.34 -2.47
N LEU A 300 0.59 -25.41 -2.59
CA LEU A 300 -0.84 -25.62 -2.37
C LEU A 300 -1.52 -25.89 -3.71
N SER A 301 -2.05 -27.10 -3.86
CA SER A 301 -2.69 -27.56 -5.10
C SER A 301 -4.20 -27.34 -5.14
N GLN A 302 -4.79 -26.75 -4.11
CA GLN A 302 -6.22 -26.47 -4.10
C GLN A 302 -6.50 -25.24 -4.95
N ALA A 303 -6.92 -25.49 -6.20
CA ALA A 303 -7.59 -24.49 -7.00
C ALA A 303 -8.98 -24.21 -6.39
N PRO A 304 -9.45 -22.96 -6.37
CA PRO A 304 -10.84 -22.68 -6.02
C PRO A 304 -11.76 -23.42 -6.99
N LEU A 305 -12.84 -24.01 -6.46
CA LEU A 305 -13.80 -24.85 -7.22
C LEU A 305 -14.34 -24.18 -8.50
N ILE A 306 -14.34 -22.83 -8.56
CA ILE A 306 -14.68 -22.04 -9.75
C ILE A 306 -13.76 -20.80 -9.74
N SER A 307 -12.87 -20.70 -10.72
CA SER A 307 -12.01 -19.53 -10.92
C SER A 307 -12.11 -19.06 -12.37
N LEU A 308 -12.60 -17.84 -12.57
CA LEU A 308 -12.57 -17.21 -13.90
C LEU A 308 -11.13 -17.01 -14.40
N GLY A 309 -10.17 -16.78 -13.48
CA GLY A 309 -8.76 -16.69 -13.82
C GLY A 309 -8.20 -17.96 -14.45
N GLU A 310 -8.55 -19.14 -13.92
CA GLU A 310 -8.15 -20.42 -14.51
C GLU A 310 -8.90 -20.72 -15.81
N THR A 311 -10.17 -20.37 -15.87
CA THR A 311 -11.02 -20.65 -17.05
C THR A 311 -10.70 -19.72 -18.23
N LEU A 312 -10.36 -18.46 -17.96
CA LEU A 312 -10.22 -17.42 -18.97
C LEU A 312 -8.81 -16.84 -19.11
N GLY A 313 -7.93 -17.05 -18.12
CA GLY A 313 -6.64 -16.37 -18.06
C GLY A 313 -5.82 -16.56 -19.33
N GLU A 314 -5.63 -17.78 -19.77
CA GLU A 314 -4.90 -18.11 -20.98
C GLU A 314 -5.54 -17.50 -22.24
N SER A 315 -6.85 -17.62 -22.37
CA SER A 315 -7.60 -17.07 -23.50
C SER A 315 -7.53 -15.52 -23.55
N ILE A 316 -7.57 -14.85 -22.40
CA ILE A 316 -7.42 -13.40 -22.32
C ILE A 316 -5.99 -13.00 -22.71
N VAL A 317 -4.97 -13.69 -22.19
CA VAL A 317 -3.57 -13.42 -22.55
C VAL A 317 -3.38 -13.59 -24.06
N GLN A 318 -3.87 -14.68 -24.66
CA GLN A 318 -3.80 -14.90 -26.11
C GLN A 318 -4.51 -13.77 -26.88
N SER A 319 -5.71 -13.36 -26.47
CA SER A 319 -6.45 -12.27 -27.13
C SER A 319 -5.73 -10.91 -27.05
N VAL A 320 -4.96 -10.66 -25.99
CA VAL A 320 -4.17 -9.42 -25.85
C VAL A 320 -2.88 -9.48 -26.65
N THR A 321 -2.24 -10.64 -26.71
CA THR A 321 -0.97 -10.82 -27.45
C THR A 321 -1.18 -11.01 -28.95
N ASP A 322 -2.31 -11.65 -29.34
CA ASP A 322 -2.72 -11.82 -30.75
C ASP A 322 -4.15 -11.29 -30.94
N PRO A 323 -4.31 -10.05 -31.46
CA PRO A 323 -5.62 -9.44 -31.67
C PRO A 323 -6.53 -10.18 -32.68
N MET A 324 -5.98 -11.13 -33.46
CA MET A 324 -6.76 -11.95 -34.39
C MET A 324 -7.41 -13.17 -33.71
N THR A 325 -7.03 -13.48 -32.48
CA THR A 325 -7.62 -14.57 -31.71
C THR A 325 -9.01 -14.18 -31.21
N LEU A 326 -10.03 -14.91 -31.65
CA LEU A 326 -11.41 -14.71 -31.18
C LEU A 326 -11.58 -15.33 -29.78
N LEU A 327 -11.90 -14.49 -28.81
CA LEU A 327 -12.18 -14.93 -27.44
C LEU A 327 -13.56 -15.55 -27.35
N SER A 328 -13.64 -16.84 -26.99
CA SER A 328 -14.89 -17.47 -26.62
C SER A 328 -15.18 -17.29 -25.15
N LEU A 329 -16.17 -16.47 -24.83
CA LEU A 329 -16.56 -16.22 -23.44
C LEU A 329 -17.43 -17.36 -22.90
N PRO A 330 -17.16 -17.88 -21.69
CA PRO A 330 -18.03 -18.85 -21.05
C PRO A 330 -19.37 -18.22 -20.67
N PRO A 331 -20.44 -19.02 -20.46
CA PRO A 331 -21.77 -18.51 -20.10
C PRO A 331 -21.81 -17.66 -18.81
N SER A 332 -20.78 -17.80 -17.96
CA SER A 332 -20.62 -17.00 -16.75
C SER A 332 -20.16 -15.56 -17.01
N VAL A 333 -19.75 -15.24 -18.23
CA VAL A 333 -19.30 -13.91 -18.65
C VAL A 333 -20.26 -13.33 -19.67
N GLN A 334 -20.80 -12.16 -19.37
CA GLN A 334 -21.72 -11.46 -20.26
C GLN A 334 -21.09 -10.17 -20.77
N SER A 335 -21.32 -9.85 -22.03
CA SER A 335 -20.90 -8.60 -22.65
C SER A 335 -22.07 -7.62 -22.71
N LEU A 336 -21.84 -6.39 -22.28
CA LEU A 336 -22.82 -5.31 -22.35
C LEU A 336 -22.29 -4.20 -23.25
N GLN A 337 -22.96 -3.96 -24.37
CA GLN A 337 -22.60 -2.88 -25.29
C GLN A 337 -23.72 -1.84 -25.34
N THR A 338 -23.34 -0.58 -25.26
CA THR A 338 -24.30 0.54 -25.28
C THR A 338 -23.78 1.68 -26.17
N THR A 339 -24.67 2.53 -26.62
CA THR A 339 -24.33 3.69 -27.45
C THR A 339 -23.88 4.91 -26.64
N SER A 340 -24.09 4.90 -25.33
CA SER A 340 -23.72 6.02 -24.46
C SER A 340 -23.24 5.54 -23.08
N ARG A 341 -22.32 6.28 -22.48
CA ARG A 341 -21.83 6.03 -21.12
C ARG A 341 -22.95 6.05 -20.08
N ARG A 342 -23.90 6.97 -20.24
CA ARG A 342 -25.07 7.05 -19.34
C ARG A 342 -25.88 5.75 -19.36
N GLU A 343 -26.12 5.21 -20.54
CA GLU A 343 -26.85 3.96 -20.72
C GLU A 343 -26.09 2.77 -20.16
N LEU A 344 -24.76 2.74 -20.35
CA LEU A 344 -23.88 1.74 -19.76
C LEU A 344 -24.00 1.70 -18.23
N LEU A 345 -23.89 2.86 -17.58
CA LEU A 345 -24.01 2.96 -16.11
C LEU A 345 -25.40 2.53 -15.62
N ARG A 346 -26.47 2.90 -16.35
CA ARG A 346 -27.84 2.51 -16.02
C ARG A 346 -28.02 0.98 -16.13
N GLN A 347 -27.63 0.39 -17.23
CA GLN A 347 -27.78 -1.06 -17.46
C GLN A 347 -26.88 -1.88 -16.51
N THR A 348 -25.67 -1.40 -16.22
CA THR A 348 -24.81 -2.02 -15.20
C THR A 348 -25.49 -2.03 -13.81
N ALA A 349 -26.08 -0.90 -13.42
CA ALA A 349 -26.82 -0.83 -12.17
C ALA A 349 -28.05 -1.75 -12.16
N GLU A 350 -28.79 -1.84 -13.27
CA GLU A 350 -29.96 -2.73 -13.40
C GLU A 350 -29.58 -4.21 -13.28
N LEU A 351 -28.45 -4.64 -13.89
CA LEU A 351 -27.94 -6.00 -13.74
C LEU A 351 -27.62 -6.31 -12.28
N ILE A 352 -26.94 -5.39 -11.58
CA ILE A 352 -26.61 -5.56 -10.16
C ILE A 352 -27.89 -5.64 -9.32
N ILE A 353 -28.86 -4.74 -9.54
CA ILE A 353 -30.15 -4.73 -8.84
C ILE A 353 -30.87 -6.06 -9.03
N THR A 354 -30.93 -6.56 -10.26
CA THR A 354 -31.58 -7.82 -10.57
C THR A 354 -30.91 -9.00 -9.88
N ALA A 355 -29.57 -9.07 -9.91
CA ALA A 355 -28.82 -10.14 -9.27
C ALA A 355 -28.97 -10.14 -7.74
N VAL A 356 -28.93 -8.96 -7.11
CA VAL A 356 -29.11 -8.83 -5.66
C VAL A 356 -30.56 -9.11 -5.26
N GLN A 357 -31.56 -8.59 -5.96
CA GLN A 357 -32.97 -8.81 -5.65
C GLN A 357 -33.44 -10.24 -5.89
N SER A 358 -32.83 -10.95 -6.84
CA SER A 358 -33.07 -12.38 -7.05
C SER A 358 -32.38 -13.30 -6.04
N GLY A 359 -31.55 -12.74 -5.16
CA GLY A 359 -30.79 -13.52 -4.18
C GLY A 359 -29.63 -14.34 -4.79
N GLN A 360 -29.22 -14.04 -6.02
CA GLN A 360 -28.07 -14.70 -6.64
C GLN A 360 -26.74 -14.29 -6.00
N VAL A 361 -26.64 -13.02 -5.57
CA VAL A 361 -25.44 -12.48 -4.93
C VAL A 361 -25.85 -11.52 -3.80
N GLU A 362 -25.01 -11.40 -2.79
CA GLU A 362 -25.15 -10.36 -1.76
C GLU A 362 -24.42 -9.08 -2.21
N PRO A 363 -24.86 -7.87 -1.78
CA PRO A 363 -24.24 -6.61 -2.18
C PRO A 363 -22.72 -6.56 -1.95
N GLN A 364 -22.25 -7.16 -0.87
CA GLN A 364 -20.84 -7.23 -0.50
C GLN A 364 -19.98 -8.15 -1.38
N GLU A 365 -20.62 -8.99 -2.20
CA GLU A 365 -19.95 -9.88 -3.15
C GLU A 365 -19.78 -9.24 -4.54
N VAL A 366 -20.33 -8.02 -4.73
CA VAL A 366 -20.29 -7.32 -6.01
C VAL A 366 -19.19 -6.28 -6.01
N ALA A 367 -18.29 -6.33 -7.00
CA ALA A 367 -17.30 -5.29 -7.25
C ALA A 367 -17.52 -4.64 -8.62
N ILE A 368 -17.45 -3.30 -8.66
CA ILE A 368 -17.46 -2.52 -9.89
C ILE A 368 -16.05 -2.00 -10.14
N ILE A 369 -15.41 -2.47 -11.20
CA ILE A 369 -14.04 -2.11 -11.57
C ILE A 369 -14.08 -1.42 -12.93
N ALA A 370 -13.55 -0.21 -13.03
CA ALA A 370 -13.46 0.50 -14.30
C ALA A 370 -12.23 1.42 -14.36
N PRO A 371 -11.57 1.52 -15.53
CA PRO A 371 -10.52 2.51 -15.73
C PRO A 371 -11.12 3.92 -15.72
N GLY A 372 -10.62 4.81 -14.85
CA GLY A 372 -11.05 6.20 -14.84
C GLY A 372 -12.50 6.42 -14.44
N LEU A 373 -12.98 5.72 -13.41
CA LEU A 373 -14.34 5.96 -12.85
C LEU A 373 -14.37 7.34 -12.19
N ASP A 374 -14.83 8.34 -12.93
CA ASP A 374 -14.91 9.72 -12.47
C ASP A 374 -16.02 9.94 -11.40
N ALA A 375 -16.00 11.10 -10.77
CA ALA A 375 -16.95 11.44 -9.72
C ALA A 375 -18.42 11.36 -10.18
N ILE A 376 -18.69 11.72 -11.45
CA ILE A 376 -20.05 11.70 -12.03
C ILE A 376 -20.54 10.26 -12.17
N ALA A 377 -19.70 9.36 -12.69
CA ALA A 377 -20.05 7.96 -12.83
C ALA A 377 -20.26 7.28 -11.46
N ARG A 378 -19.37 7.53 -10.49
CA ARG A 378 -19.51 7.03 -9.10
C ARG A 378 -20.80 7.53 -8.47
N TYR A 379 -21.09 8.83 -8.57
CA TYR A 379 -22.32 9.42 -8.05
C TYR A 379 -23.55 8.82 -8.71
N SER A 380 -23.55 8.69 -10.05
CA SER A 380 -24.69 8.14 -10.79
C SER A 380 -24.99 6.69 -10.42
N LEU A 381 -23.97 5.85 -10.35
CA LEU A 381 -24.11 4.44 -9.92
C LEU A 381 -24.59 4.36 -8.47
N GLY A 382 -23.97 5.13 -7.56
CA GLY A 382 -24.35 5.19 -6.16
C GLY A 382 -25.81 5.62 -5.96
N GLU A 383 -26.28 6.64 -6.66
CA GLU A 383 -27.66 7.11 -6.61
C GLU A 383 -28.66 6.05 -7.12
N ILE A 384 -28.36 5.38 -8.23
CA ILE A 384 -29.27 4.37 -8.79
C ILE A 384 -29.39 3.17 -7.85
N LEU A 385 -28.25 2.70 -7.30
CA LEU A 385 -28.21 1.54 -6.39
C LEU A 385 -28.80 1.87 -5.02
N ALA A 386 -28.49 3.05 -4.46
CA ALA A 386 -29.04 3.51 -3.18
C ALA A 386 -30.55 3.63 -3.18
N LYS A 387 -31.16 4.10 -4.29
CA LYS A 387 -32.62 4.14 -4.45
C LYS A 387 -33.30 2.75 -4.36
N LYS A 388 -32.52 1.70 -4.56
CA LYS A 388 -32.98 0.30 -4.43
C LYS A 388 -32.52 -0.36 -3.13
N GLY A 389 -31.97 0.43 -2.20
CA GLY A 389 -31.51 -0.06 -0.90
C GLY A 389 -30.18 -0.83 -0.95
N ILE A 390 -29.43 -0.74 -2.05
CA ILE A 390 -28.12 -1.39 -2.20
C ILE A 390 -27.03 -0.38 -1.82
N PRO A 391 -26.31 -0.56 -0.69
CA PRO A 391 -25.23 0.33 -0.29
C PRO A 391 -24.03 0.17 -1.24
N VAL A 392 -23.36 1.28 -1.53
CA VAL A 392 -22.15 1.32 -2.37
C VAL A 392 -21.03 1.98 -1.57
N GLU A 393 -19.89 1.31 -1.50
CA GLU A 393 -18.67 1.83 -0.89
C GLU A 393 -17.60 2.06 -1.95
N SER A 394 -16.94 3.21 -1.89
CA SER A 394 -15.84 3.54 -2.82
C SER A 394 -14.52 3.18 -2.17
N LEU A 395 -13.84 2.16 -2.67
CA LEU A 395 -12.53 1.73 -2.17
C LEU A 395 -11.43 2.78 -2.40
N ASN A 396 -11.60 3.67 -3.38
CA ASN A 396 -10.62 4.70 -3.72
C ASN A 396 -10.88 6.06 -3.04
N ASP A 397 -11.94 6.19 -2.25
CA ASP A 397 -12.25 7.43 -1.55
C ASP A 397 -11.43 7.53 -0.25
N GLN A 398 -10.13 7.64 -0.38
CA GLN A 398 -9.20 7.88 0.73
C GLN A 398 -9.33 9.31 1.25
N ARG A 399 -10.53 9.69 1.68
CA ARG A 399 -10.67 10.94 2.43
C ARG A 399 -9.99 10.78 3.78
N PRO A 400 -9.11 11.70 4.18
CA PRO A 400 -8.55 11.68 5.53
C PRO A 400 -9.69 11.58 6.55
N LEU A 401 -9.53 10.78 7.58
CA LEU A 401 -10.54 10.70 8.66
C LEU A 401 -10.93 12.07 9.19
N THR A 402 -9.98 13.02 9.19
CA THR A 402 -10.18 14.42 9.54
C THR A 402 -11.11 15.19 8.59
N SER A 403 -11.47 14.65 7.42
CA SER A 403 -12.50 15.26 6.57
C SER A 403 -13.91 15.11 7.13
N SER A 404 -14.11 14.13 8.03
CA SER A 404 -15.40 13.94 8.72
C SER A 404 -15.59 14.97 9.82
N PRO A 405 -16.69 15.74 9.82
CA PRO A 405 -17.01 16.69 10.89
C PRO A 405 -17.07 16.04 12.28
N VAL A 406 -17.58 14.81 12.35
CA VAL A 406 -17.68 14.05 13.61
C VAL A 406 -16.30 13.71 14.15
N ILE A 407 -15.37 13.29 13.30
CA ILE A 407 -13.99 12.99 13.69
C ILE A 407 -13.27 14.27 14.14
N ARG A 408 -13.44 15.39 13.42
CA ARG A 408 -12.86 16.68 13.85
C ARG A 408 -13.42 17.13 15.21
N ALA A 409 -14.73 17.02 15.41
CA ALA A 409 -15.35 17.34 16.69
C ALA A 409 -14.81 16.46 17.83
N LEU A 410 -14.64 15.16 17.59
CA LEU A 410 -14.05 14.24 18.57
C LEU A 410 -12.59 14.60 18.88
N LEU A 411 -11.78 14.88 17.86
CA LEU A 411 -10.38 15.29 18.05
C LEU A 411 -10.28 16.62 18.80
N THR A 412 -11.15 17.59 18.50
CA THR A 412 -11.23 18.87 19.22
C THR A 412 -11.59 18.65 20.68
N LEU A 413 -12.57 17.79 20.96
CA LEU A 413 -12.96 17.43 22.33
C LEU A 413 -11.79 16.78 23.09
N LEU A 414 -11.10 15.84 22.47
CA LEU A 414 -9.92 15.20 23.06
C LEU A 414 -8.82 16.23 23.33
N ALA A 415 -8.55 17.14 22.39
CA ALA A 415 -7.54 18.18 22.58
C ALA A 415 -7.88 19.14 23.74
N LEU A 416 -9.17 19.42 23.99
CA LEU A 416 -9.60 20.23 25.13
C LEU A 416 -9.47 19.50 26.47
N VAL A 417 -9.67 18.18 26.48
CA VAL A 417 -9.58 17.35 27.70
C VAL A 417 -8.13 17.07 28.10
N TYR A 418 -7.24 16.83 27.15
CA TYR A 418 -5.84 16.54 27.45
C TYR A 418 -5.05 17.80 27.78
N ALA A 419 -4.37 17.78 28.92
CA ALA A 419 -3.59 18.91 29.41
C ALA A 419 -2.52 19.36 28.40
N GLY A 420 -2.54 20.63 28.06
CA GLY A 420 -1.58 21.27 27.16
C GLY A 420 -1.92 21.25 25.67
N LEU A 421 -2.88 20.42 25.23
CA LEU A 421 -3.31 20.39 23.84
C LEU A 421 -4.37 21.46 23.50
N GLY A 422 -5.13 21.94 24.47
CA GLY A 422 -6.20 22.93 24.27
C GLY A 422 -5.76 24.24 23.63
N ARG A 423 -4.49 24.63 23.79
CA ARG A 423 -3.91 25.82 23.12
C ARG A 423 -3.69 25.65 21.61
N LEU A 424 -3.79 24.44 21.08
CA LEU A 424 -3.69 24.14 19.66
C LEU A 424 -5.05 24.20 18.98
N VAL A 425 -6.13 24.38 19.75
CA VAL A 425 -7.51 24.40 19.24
C VAL A 425 -7.92 25.83 18.95
N ASP A 426 -8.33 26.10 17.72
CA ASP A 426 -8.86 27.41 17.32
C ASP A 426 -10.36 27.55 17.63
N ARG A 427 -10.89 28.75 17.49
CA ARG A 427 -12.30 29.06 17.75
C ARG A 427 -13.23 28.34 16.78
N ASP A 428 -12.83 28.20 15.52
CA ASP A 428 -13.65 27.62 14.48
C ASP A 428 -13.81 26.11 14.69
N ALA A 429 -12.74 25.44 15.14
CA ALA A 429 -12.80 24.02 15.53
C ALA A 429 -13.74 23.78 16.72
N VAL A 430 -13.77 24.69 17.70
CA VAL A 430 -14.72 24.61 18.84
C VAL A 430 -16.14 24.85 18.38
N ALA A 431 -16.35 25.84 17.52
CA ALA A 431 -17.68 26.12 16.97
C ALA A 431 -18.23 24.93 16.15
N GLU A 432 -17.40 24.34 15.28
CA GLU A 432 -17.75 23.15 14.53
C GLU A 432 -18.10 21.97 15.47
N MET A 433 -17.28 21.74 16.48
CA MET A 433 -17.53 20.70 17.48
C MET A 433 -18.89 20.89 18.17
N LEU A 434 -19.20 22.11 18.60
CA LEU A 434 -20.49 22.41 19.24
C LEU A 434 -21.68 22.20 18.32
N VAL A 435 -21.55 22.57 17.04
CA VAL A 435 -22.58 22.33 16.02
C VAL A 435 -22.81 20.82 15.85
N VAL A 436 -21.73 20.03 15.71
CA VAL A 436 -21.83 18.58 15.55
C VAL A 436 -22.47 17.92 16.76
N LEU A 437 -22.08 18.33 17.98
CA LEU A 437 -22.63 17.78 19.23
C LEU A 437 -24.08 18.22 19.49
N SER A 438 -24.49 19.37 18.97
CA SER A 438 -25.86 19.89 19.10
C SER A 438 -26.84 19.27 18.11
N GLN A 439 -26.39 18.58 17.07
CA GLN A 439 -27.25 17.87 16.15
C GLN A 439 -27.94 16.71 16.85
N LYS A 440 -29.27 16.82 17.02
CA LYS A 440 -30.09 15.73 17.55
C LYS A 440 -29.93 14.52 16.62
N THR A 441 -29.58 13.38 17.17
CA THR A 441 -29.64 12.07 16.51
C THR A 441 -31.11 11.75 16.18
N GLY A 442 -31.59 12.21 15.02
CA GLY A 442 -32.96 11.96 14.60
C GLY A 442 -33.45 12.95 13.56
N ASP A 443 -32.88 12.93 12.38
CA ASP A 443 -33.70 13.11 11.17
C ASP A 443 -32.92 12.61 9.94
N LYS A 444 -33.36 11.48 9.38
CA LYS A 444 -33.03 11.06 8.02
C LYS A 444 -33.88 11.88 7.07
N GLY A 445 -33.45 13.09 6.78
CA GLY A 445 -34.14 14.01 5.88
C GLY A 445 -33.16 14.65 4.92
N THR A 446 -33.07 14.07 3.73
CA THR A 446 -32.58 14.70 2.50
C THR A 446 -33.11 16.13 2.36
N ARG A 447 -32.22 17.13 2.43
CA ARG A 447 -32.48 18.43 1.81
C ARG A 447 -31.20 18.88 1.11
N GLY A 448 -31.19 18.67 -0.21
CA GLY A 448 -30.32 19.43 -1.11
C GLY A 448 -30.70 20.89 -1.04
N GLN A 449 -29.79 21.73 -0.62
CA GLN A 449 -29.89 23.16 -0.85
C GLN A 449 -29.40 23.45 -2.29
N GLY A 450 -30.35 23.71 -3.16
CA GLY A 450 -30.09 24.36 -4.45
C GLY A 450 -29.74 25.81 -4.22
N ASP A 451 -28.60 26.23 -4.73
CA ASP A 451 -28.23 27.63 -4.85
C ASP A 451 -29.24 28.35 -5.75
N LYS A 452 -29.98 29.27 -5.17
CA LYS A 452 -30.77 30.25 -5.90
C LYS A 452 -29.86 31.36 -6.39
N GLU A 453 -29.44 31.28 -7.64
CA GLU A 453 -28.93 32.43 -8.37
C GLU A 453 -30.02 33.50 -8.46
N THR A 454 -29.78 34.59 -7.81
CA THR A 454 -30.53 35.85 -7.98
C THR A 454 -30.26 36.42 -9.36
N ARG A 455 -31.21 36.26 -10.27
CA ARG A 455 -31.29 37.07 -11.51
C ARG A 455 -31.60 38.52 -11.13
N GLY A 456 -30.62 39.39 -11.26
CA GLY A 456 -30.79 40.81 -11.28
C GLY A 456 -31.45 41.22 -12.61
N GLN A 457 -32.64 41.81 -12.55
CA GLN A 457 -33.23 42.59 -13.60
C GLN A 457 -32.40 43.87 -13.79
N GLY A 458 -31.86 44.05 -14.98
CA GLY A 458 -31.33 45.33 -15.46
C GLY A 458 -32.23 45.87 -16.53
N ASP A 459 -32.82 47.02 -16.23
CA ASP A 459 -33.77 47.78 -17.04
C ASP A 459 -33.02 48.61 -18.08
N LYS A 460 -33.65 48.69 -19.23
CA LYS A 460 -33.64 49.73 -20.28
C LYS A 460 -32.49 50.76 -20.37
N GLY A 461 -31.95 50.84 -21.60
CA GLY A 461 -31.23 51.93 -22.16
C GLY A 461 -30.69 51.59 -23.54
#